data_6eb6115ae06acf13e4eb7631d1e42718
#
_entry.id   6eb6115ae06acf13e4eb7631d1e42718
#
_cell.length_a   1.000
_cell.length_b   1.000
_cell.length_c   1.000
_cell.angle_alpha   90.00
_cell.angle_beta   90.00
_cell.angle_gamma   90.00
#
_symmetry.space_group_name_H-M   'P 1'
#
loop_
_entity.id
_entity.type
_entity.pdbx_description
1 polymer ?
#
loop_
_entity_poly.entity_id
_entity_poly.type
_entity_poly.pdbx_seq_one_letter_code
_entity_poly.pdbx_strand_id
1 'polypeptide(L)'
;GLTKNPGEFCKEYEEAIKEAGGIDLQLLGIGGDGHWAFNEPGASLDSRTRIEKLSEQTLNDNYEAFYKSGGYSRNEMPHYAITMGIGTILDAKSVIMLANGSKKAKIVAAALEGPVTNQVTASAIQIHKGEVTVILDEDAAAMLNRYQTTSLKNA
;
A
#
# COMPACT_ATOMS: atom_id res chain seq x y z
N GLY A 1 11.69 5.12 11.15
CA GLY A 1 12.98 4.55 11.31
C GLY A 1 13.97 5.46 11.99
N LEU A 2 14.76 4.88 12.92
CA LEU A 2 15.80 5.59 13.66
C LEU A 2 17.21 5.22 13.16
N THR A 3 17.31 4.58 11.99
CA THR A 3 18.61 4.20 11.43
C THR A 3 19.42 5.43 11.01
N LYS A 4 20.74 5.40 11.26
CA LYS A 4 21.66 6.45 10.84
C LYS A 4 22.05 6.34 9.37
N ASN A 5 21.92 5.13 8.79
CA ASN A 5 22.20 4.85 7.37
C ASN A 5 20.99 4.17 6.71
N PRO A 6 19.97 4.94 6.31
CA PRO A 6 18.73 4.36 5.81
C PRO A 6 18.91 3.60 4.47
N GLY A 7 19.90 3.97 3.65
CA GLY A 7 20.18 3.27 2.39
C GLY A 7 20.76 1.88 2.60
N GLU A 8 21.64 1.71 3.58
CA GLU A 8 22.19 0.41 3.99
C GLU A 8 21.10 -0.43 4.65
N PHE A 9 20.34 0.15 5.55
CA PHE A 9 19.22 -0.51 6.20
C PHE A 9 18.21 -1.09 5.21
N CYS A 10 17.92 -0.40 4.10
CA CYS A 10 17.04 -0.94 3.06
C CYS A 10 17.59 -2.24 2.45
N LYS A 11 18.91 -2.33 2.23
CA LYS A 11 19.56 -3.54 1.72
C LYS A 11 19.53 -4.67 2.73
N GLU A 12 19.88 -4.37 3.98
CA GLU A 12 19.82 -5.31 5.10
C GLU A 12 18.41 -5.86 5.30
N TYR A 13 17.38 -5.01 5.13
CA TYR A 13 15.99 -5.41 5.24
C TYR A 13 15.58 -6.41 4.14
N GLU A 14 15.99 -6.17 2.88
CA GLU A 14 15.75 -7.09 1.77
C GLU A 14 16.49 -8.44 1.96
N GLU A 15 17.73 -8.42 2.45
CA GLU A 15 18.47 -9.64 2.75
C GLU A 15 17.83 -10.40 3.91
N ALA A 16 17.38 -9.72 4.97
CA ALA A 16 16.67 -10.37 6.08
C ALA A 16 15.37 -11.07 5.63
N ILE A 17 14.60 -10.45 4.71
CA ILE A 17 13.44 -11.11 4.10
C ILE A 17 13.87 -12.38 3.37
N LYS A 18 14.92 -12.32 2.59
CA LYS A 18 15.43 -13.46 1.81
C LYS A 18 15.96 -14.59 2.72
N GLU A 19 16.71 -14.24 3.76
CA GLU A 19 17.23 -15.19 4.75
C GLU A 19 16.10 -15.88 5.52
N ALA A 20 15.00 -15.16 5.79
CA ALA A 20 13.79 -15.72 6.41
C ALA A 20 12.98 -16.66 5.48
N GLY A 21 13.38 -16.81 4.21
CA GLY A 21 12.65 -17.62 3.21
C GLY A 21 11.54 -16.87 2.48
N GLY A 22 11.58 -15.53 2.50
CA GLY A 22 10.60 -14.65 1.87
C GLY A 22 9.46 -14.25 2.81
N ILE A 23 8.41 -13.66 2.24
CA ILE A 23 7.19 -13.23 2.95
C ILE A 23 6.08 -14.23 2.64
N ASP A 24 5.54 -14.90 3.66
CA ASP A 24 4.40 -15.81 3.48
C ASP A 24 3.11 -15.05 3.25
N LEU A 25 2.87 -13.99 4.01
CA LEU A 25 1.67 -13.17 3.93
C LEU A 25 2.01 -11.68 4.03
N GLN A 26 1.62 -10.92 3.01
CA GLN A 26 1.72 -9.46 3.01
C GLN A 26 0.33 -8.84 3.25
N LEU A 27 0.21 -8.09 4.34
CA LEU A 27 -1.00 -7.31 4.64
C LEU A 27 -0.83 -5.88 4.11
N LEU A 28 -1.84 -5.38 3.39
CA LEU A 28 -1.83 -4.08 2.72
C LEU A 28 -3.11 -3.29 2.97
N GLY A 29 -2.97 -1.98 3.05
CA GLY A 29 -4.05 -1.02 2.80
C GLY A 29 -3.91 -0.43 1.39
N ILE A 30 -4.74 0.56 1.07
CA ILE A 30 -4.66 1.34 -0.17
C ILE A 30 -4.78 2.83 0.13
N GLY A 31 -3.87 3.64 -0.37
CA GLY A 31 -3.90 5.09 -0.29
C GLY A 31 -5.06 5.70 -1.06
N GLY A 32 -5.38 6.97 -0.83
CA GLY A 32 -6.45 7.68 -1.55
C GLY A 32 -6.18 7.85 -3.04
N ASP A 33 -4.92 7.87 -3.43
CA ASP A 33 -4.41 7.92 -4.81
C ASP A 33 -4.04 6.54 -5.38
N GLY A 34 -4.21 5.47 -4.60
CA GLY A 34 -3.95 4.10 -5.01
C GLY A 34 -2.55 3.59 -4.73
N HIS A 35 -1.79 4.25 -3.85
CA HIS A 35 -0.50 3.74 -3.47
C HIS A 35 -0.59 2.55 -2.50
N TRP A 36 0.37 1.63 -2.60
CA TRP A 36 0.69 0.61 -1.60
C TRP A 36 1.89 1.02 -0.76
N ALA A 37 1.81 0.88 0.55
CA ALA A 37 2.80 1.40 1.49
C ALA A 37 3.06 2.89 1.17
N PHE A 38 4.31 3.34 1.04
CA PHE A 38 4.63 4.67 0.53
C PHE A 38 5.20 4.63 -0.91
N ASN A 39 4.70 3.71 -1.74
CA ASN A 39 5.04 3.69 -3.16
C ASN A 39 4.14 4.68 -3.91
N GLU A 40 4.53 5.94 -3.89
CA GLU A 40 3.80 7.05 -4.51
C GLU A 40 3.53 6.83 -6.02
N PRO A 41 2.52 7.49 -6.62
CA PRO A 41 2.28 7.43 -8.04
C PRO A 41 3.55 7.71 -8.86
N GLY A 42 3.86 6.83 -9.81
CA GLY A 42 5.10 6.83 -10.59
C GLY A 42 6.19 5.89 -10.07
N ALA A 43 6.03 5.30 -8.89
CA ALA A 43 6.97 4.30 -8.38
C ALA A 43 7.03 3.08 -9.29
N SER A 44 8.25 2.55 -9.54
CA SER A 44 8.41 1.37 -10.38
C SER A 44 7.76 0.13 -9.77
N LEU A 45 7.08 -0.69 -10.61
CA LEU A 45 6.42 -1.91 -10.17
C LEU A 45 7.41 -3.03 -9.77
N ASP A 46 8.69 -2.90 -10.13
CA ASP A 46 9.78 -3.78 -9.73
C ASP A 46 10.63 -3.21 -8.58
N SER A 47 10.21 -2.08 -7.99
CA SER A 47 10.95 -1.39 -6.93
C SER A 47 11.17 -2.29 -5.70
N ARG A 48 12.33 -2.09 -5.06
CA ARG A 48 12.69 -2.74 -3.81
C ARG A 48 12.57 -1.77 -2.63
N THR A 49 12.81 -2.25 -1.43
CA THR A 49 12.83 -1.40 -0.23
C THR A 49 13.80 -0.25 -0.40
N ARG A 50 13.32 0.97 -0.17
CA ARG A 50 14.07 2.20 -0.43
C ARG A 50 13.60 3.37 0.42
N ILE A 51 14.36 4.46 0.35
CA ILE A 51 13.93 5.76 0.84
C ILE A 51 13.02 6.37 -0.23
N GLU A 52 11.84 6.82 0.19
CA GLU A 52 10.87 7.49 -0.68
C GLU A 52 10.57 8.88 -0.13
N LYS A 53 10.47 9.88 -1.02
CA LYS A 53 9.98 11.21 -0.69
C LYS A 53 8.46 11.19 -0.73
N LEU A 54 7.84 11.58 0.38
CA LEU A 54 6.38 11.59 0.47
C LEU A 54 5.78 12.73 -0.35
N SER A 55 4.67 12.46 -1.04
CA SER A 55 3.91 13.47 -1.75
C SER A 55 3.20 14.42 -0.79
N GLU A 56 2.83 15.61 -1.26
CA GLU A 56 2.05 16.57 -0.47
C GLU A 56 0.70 15.98 -0.04
N GLN A 57 0.09 15.12 -0.87
CA GLN A 57 -1.14 14.41 -0.51
C GLN A 57 -0.91 13.47 0.68
N THR A 58 0.11 12.64 0.62
CA THR A 58 0.47 11.70 1.70
C THR A 58 0.85 12.45 2.99
N LEU A 59 1.59 13.55 2.87
CA LEU A 59 1.91 14.41 4.02
C LEU A 59 0.65 15.00 4.66
N ASN A 60 -0.33 15.45 3.88
CA ASN A 60 -1.59 15.95 4.38
C ASN A 60 -2.40 14.84 5.09
N ASP A 61 -2.55 13.68 4.45
CA ASP A 61 -3.30 12.56 4.98
C ASP A 61 -2.68 12.06 6.30
N ASN A 62 -1.36 11.96 6.37
CA ASN A 62 -0.64 11.58 7.58
C ASN A 62 -0.77 12.64 8.68
N TYR A 63 -0.73 13.93 8.33
CA TYR A 63 -0.92 15.00 9.30
C TYR A 63 -2.29 14.89 9.98
N GLU A 64 -3.35 14.80 9.19
CA GLU A 64 -4.72 14.69 9.70
C GLU A 64 -4.93 13.40 10.53
N ALA A 65 -4.34 12.27 10.09
CA ALA A 65 -4.55 10.99 10.72
C ALA A 65 -3.76 10.81 12.03
N PHE A 66 -2.52 11.32 12.11
CA PHE A 66 -1.59 10.91 13.16
C PHE A 66 -0.95 12.08 13.93
N TYR A 67 -0.66 13.20 13.29
CA TYR A 67 0.14 14.26 13.89
C TYR A 67 -0.69 15.37 14.52
N LYS A 68 -1.80 15.72 13.93
CA LYS A 68 -2.69 16.79 14.38
C LYS A 68 -3.24 16.53 15.79
N SER A 69 -3.71 15.31 16.05
CA SER A 69 -4.22 14.91 17.37
C SER A 69 -3.14 14.83 18.44
N GLY A 70 -1.88 14.61 18.06
CA GLY A 70 -0.72 14.62 18.94
C GLY A 70 -0.15 16.00 19.24
N GLY A 71 -0.73 17.07 18.66
CA GLY A 71 -0.27 18.45 18.87
C GLY A 71 1.01 18.81 18.11
N TYR A 72 1.44 17.99 17.15
CA TYR A 72 2.63 18.27 16.33
C TYR A 72 2.28 19.24 15.21
N SER A 73 3.23 20.11 14.87
CA SER A 73 3.12 20.97 13.71
C SER A 73 3.46 20.19 12.43
N ARG A 74 2.96 20.67 11.29
CA ARG A 74 3.25 20.06 9.99
C ARG A 74 4.76 20.03 9.66
N ASN A 75 5.50 21.02 10.14
CA ASN A 75 6.95 21.15 9.90
C ASN A 75 7.79 20.11 10.67
N GLU A 76 7.20 19.46 11.67
CA GLU A 76 7.84 18.39 12.46
C GLU A 76 7.66 17.01 11.84
N MET A 77 6.89 16.89 10.75
CA MET A 77 6.65 15.63 10.08
C MET A 77 7.84 15.20 9.22
N PRO A 78 8.14 13.90 9.17
CA PRO A 78 9.12 13.38 8.23
C PRO A 78 8.60 13.51 6.80
N HIS A 79 9.43 14.08 5.92
CA HIS A 79 9.15 14.21 4.48
C HIS A 79 9.63 12.99 3.67
N TYR A 80 10.34 12.07 4.32
CA TYR A 80 10.85 10.85 3.73
C TYR A 80 10.46 9.66 4.59
N ALA A 81 10.22 8.54 3.95
CA ALA A 81 9.96 7.26 4.61
C ALA A 81 10.83 6.16 4.00
N ILE A 82 11.12 5.12 4.78
CA ILE A 82 11.58 3.85 4.23
C ILE A 82 10.31 3.08 3.88
N THR A 83 10.22 2.62 2.65
CA THR A 83 9.08 1.84 2.17
C THR A 83 9.54 0.52 1.55
N MET A 84 8.79 -0.54 1.82
CA MET A 84 8.89 -1.77 1.04
C MET A 84 8.46 -1.48 -0.39
N GLY A 85 9.26 -1.89 -1.37
CA GLY A 85 8.95 -1.67 -2.78
C GLY A 85 7.81 -2.56 -3.30
N ILE A 86 7.25 -2.19 -4.44
CA ILE A 86 6.17 -2.97 -5.08
C ILE A 86 6.67 -4.37 -5.46
N GLY A 87 7.89 -4.48 -6.03
CA GLY A 87 8.50 -5.78 -6.35
C GLY A 87 8.70 -6.66 -5.12
N THR A 88 9.10 -6.06 -3.98
CA THR A 88 9.23 -6.80 -2.71
C THR A 88 7.87 -7.32 -2.23
N ILE A 89 6.82 -6.50 -2.37
CA ILE A 89 5.43 -6.89 -2.04
C ILE A 89 4.96 -8.03 -2.95
N LEU A 90 5.24 -7.94 -4.25
CA LEU A 90 4.84 -8.94 -5.25
C LEU A 90 5.58 -10.29 -5.09
N ASP A 91 6.72 -10.31 -4.42
CA ASP A 91 7.46 -11.54 -4.10
C ASP A 91 6.82 -12.33 -2.93
N ALA A 92 5.86 -11.77 -2.21
CA ALA A 92 5.14 -12.48 -1.15
C ALA A 92 4.36 -13.68 -1.72
N LYS A 93 4.20 -14.76 -0.94
CA LYS A 93 3.43 -15.94 -1.36
C LYS A 93 1.93 -15.65 -1.43
N SER A 94 1.44 -14.81 -0.53
CA SER A 94 0.05 -14.35 -0.52
C SER A 94 -0.06 -12.88 -0.09
N VAL A 95 -1.09 -12.22 -0.59
CA VAL A 95 -1.39 -10.80 -0.30
C VAL A 95 -2.81 -10.67 0.18
N ILE A 96 -3.01 -9.94 1.27
CA ILE A 96 -4.33 -9.49 1.72
C ILE A 96 -4.37 -7.97 1.62
N MET A 97 -5.30 -7.43 0.85
CA MET A 97 -5.56 -5.99 0.78
C MET A 97 -6.88 -5.65 1.46
N LEU A 98 -6.86 -4.65 2.34
CA LEU A 98 -8.05 -4.15 3.03
C LEU A 98 -8.34 -2.72 2.61
N ALA A 99 -9.63 -2.43 2.38
CA ALA A 99 -10.11 -1.06 2.23
C ALA A 99 -11.54 -0.92 2.75
N ASN A 100 -11.87 0.24 3.33
CA ASN A 100 -13.19 0.54 3.84
C ASN A 100 -13.60 1.98 3.57
N GLY A 101 -14.90 2.18 3.45
CA GLY A 101 -15.55 3.47 3.29
C GLY A 101 -15.61 3.98 1.86
N SER A 102 -16.63 4.78 1.59
CA SER A 102 -16.99 5.30 0.25
C SER A 102 -15.87 6.11 -0.44
N LYS A 103 -15.00 6.75 0.33
CA LYS A 103 -13.83 7.48 -0.22
C LYS A 103 -12.85 6.57 -0.96
N LYS A 104 -12.86 5.26 -0.70
CA LYS A 104 -12.00 4.27 -1.35
C LYS A 104 -12.62 3.65 -2.60
N ALA A 105 -13.93 3.77 -2.82
CA ALA A 105 -14.62 3.09 -3.91
C ALA A 105 -13.99 3.30 -5.29
N LYS A 106 -13.70 4.55 -5.65
CA LYS A 106 -13.11 4.90 -6.95
C LYS A 106 -11.71 4.30 -7.13
N ILE A 107 -10.88 4.39 -6.10
CA ILE A 107 -9.49 3.92 -6.22
C ILE A 107 -9.39 2.40 -6.11
N VAL A 108 -10.28 1.75 -5.37
CA VAL A 108 -10.42 0.29 -5.32
C VAL A 108 -10.81 -0.22 -6.71
N ALA A 109 -11.81 0.39 -7.37
CA ALA A 109 -12.19 0.01 -8.73
C ALA A 109 -11.03 0.21 -9.73
N ALA A 110 -10.30 1.33 -9.63
CA ALA A 110 -9.13 1.56 -10.47
C ALA A 110 -8.02 0.54 -10.24
N ALA A 111 -7.78 0.13 -9.00
CA ALA A 111 -6.75 -0.86 -8.65
C ALA A 111 -7.12 -2.28 -9.10
N LEU A 112 -8.39 -2.68 -8.98
CA LEU A 112 -8.83 -4.07 -9.23
C LEU A 112 -9.34 -4.31 -10.65
N GLU A 113 -9.93 -3.31 -11.29
CA GLU A 113 -10.59 -3.44 -12.60
C GLU A 113 -9.99 -2.51 -13.68
N GLY A 114 -9.16 -1.53 -13.27
CA GLY A 114 -8.45 -0.65 -14.18
C GLY A 114 -7.19 -1.29 -14.78
N PRO A 115 -6.47 -0.57 -15.65
CA PRO A 115 -5.20 -1.04 -16.18
C PRO A 115 -4.13 -1.13 -15.09
N VAL A 116 -3.23 -2.11 -15.20
CA VAL A 116 -2.02 -2.17 -14.36
C VAL A 116 -1.10 -1.01 -14.73
N THR A 117 -0.82 -0.14 -13.78
CA THR A 117 -0.03 1.08 -14.01
C THR A 117 0.70 1.52 -12.74
N ASN A 118 1.83 2.16 -12.91
CA ASN A 118 2.55 2.78 -11.80
C ASN A 118 1.90 4.08 -11.28
N GLN A 119 0.89 4.62 -11.95
CA GLN A 119 0.11 5.76 -11.45
C GLN A 119 -0.91 5.34 -10.37
N VAL A 120 -1.28 4.07 -10.34
CA VAL A 120 -2.07 3.42 -9.29
C VAL A 120 -1.29 2.18 -8.90
N THR A 121 -0.32 2.33 -7.99
CA THR A 121 0.63 1.25 -7.70
C THR A 121 -0.04 0.01 -7.11
N ALA A 122 -1.18 0.17 -6.43
CA ALA A 122 -2.02 -0.95 -5.97
C ALA A 122 -2.60 -1.80 -7.12
N SER A 123 -2.62 -1.30 -8.36
CA SER A 123 -3.04 -2.10 -9.53
C SER A 123 -2.09 -3.28 -9.79
N ALA A 124 -0.88 -3.27 -9.23
CA ALA A 124 0.05 -4.39 -9.25
C ALA A 124 -0.53 -5.67 -8.62
N ILE A 125 -1.58 -5.57 -7.79
CA ILE A 125 -2.30 -6.74 -7.25
C ILE A 125 -2.77 -7.69 -8.36
N GLN A 126 -3.12 -7.15 -9.53
CA GLN A 126 -3.63 -7.92 -10.67
C GLN A 126 -2.54 -8.80 -11.33
N ILE A 127 -1.27 -8.52 -11.10
CA ILE A 127 -0.14 -9.31 -11.63
C ILE A 127 0.58 -10.12 -10.56
N HIS A 128 0.06 -10.13 -9.32
CA HIS A 128 0.59 -10.99 -8.27
C HIS A 128 0.44 -12.46 -8.66
N LYS A 129 1.51 -13.25 -8.45
CA LYS A 129 1.57 -14.65 -8.91
C LYS A 129 1.04 -15.65 -7.90
N GLY A 130 0.92 -15.25 -6.65
CA GLY A 130 0.44 -16.08 -5.56
C GLY A 130 -1.04 -15.85 -5.25
N GLU A 131 -1.43 -16.16 -4.03
CA GLU A 131 -2.82 -15.99 -3.58
C GLU A 131 -3.11 -14.52 -3.28
N VAL A 132 -4.28 -14.05 -3.72
CA VAL A 132 -4.76 -12.68 -3.47
C VAL A 132 -6.12 -12.71 -2.80
N THR A 133 -6.22 -12.05 -1.66
CA THR A 133 -7.49 -11.81 -0.97
C THR A 133 -7.72 -10.30 -0.84
N VAL A 134 -8.90 -9.84 -1.24
CA VAL A 134 -9.30 -8.44 -1.05
C VAL A 134 -10.52 -8.38 -0.14
N ILE A 135 -10.40 -7.64 0.95
CA ILE A 135 -11.46 -7.48 1.95
C ILE A 135 -11.94 -6.04 1.91
N LEU A 136 -13.20 -5.85 1.55
CA LEU A 136 -13.85 -4.55 1.39
C LEU A 136 -15.15 -4.51 2.17
N ASP A 137 -15.51 -3.33 2.68
CA ASP A 137 -16.90 -3.09 3.03
C ASP A 137 -17.74 -2.74 1.78
N GLU A 138 -19.05 -2.69 1.92
CA GLU A 138 -19.98 -2.40 0.81
C GLU A 138 -19.69 -1.02 0.18
N ASP A 139 -19.34 -0.04 0.99
CA ASP A 139 -19.04 1.32 0.55
C ASP A 139 -17.77 1.37 -0.30
N ALA A 140 -16.71 0.69 0.10
CA ALA A 140 -15.46 0.62 -0.67
C ALA A 140 -15.64 -0.20 -1.96
N ALA A 141 -16.56 -1.16 -1.99
CA ALA A 141 -16.86 -2.00 -3.15
C ALA A 141 -17.87 -1.36 -4.12
N ALA A 142 -18.49 -0.23 -3.76
CA ALA A 142 -19.65 0.34 -4.47
C ALA A 142 -19.43 0.67 -5.96
N MET A 143 -18.18 0.82 -6.41
CA MET A 143 -17.84 1.11 -7.81
C MET A 143 -17.25 -0.09 -8.58
N LEU A 144 -17.23 -1.28 -7.97
CA LEU A 144 -16.80 -2.51 -8.64
C LEU A 144 -17.92 -3.05 -9.53
N ASN A 145 -17.55 -3.49 -10.76
CA ASN A 145 -18.50 -4.02 -11.75
C ASN A 145 -18.49 -5.57 -11.80
N ARG A 146 -17.36 -6.20 -11.45
CA ARG A 146 -17.14 -7.64 -11.65
C ARG A 146 -17.39 -8.50 -10.41
N TYR A 147 -17.51 -7.89 -9.25
CA TYR A 147 -17.69 -8.62 -8.00
C TYR A 147 -19.15 -8.61 -7.58
N GLN A 148 -19.76 -9.79 -7.56
CA GLN A 148 -21.02 -9.94 -6.84
C GLN A 148 -20.70 -9.98 -5.34
N THR A 149 -21.26 -9.05 -4.59
CA THR A 149 -21.17 -9.06 -3.13
C THR A 149 -21.85 -10.31 -2.60
N THR A 150 -21.09 -11.28 -2.11
CA THR A 150 -21.63 -12.32 -1.24
C THR A 150 -21.80 -11.68 0.13
N SER A 151 -22.99 -11.15 0.44
CA SER A 151 -23.28 -10.66 1.78
C SER A 151 -23.19 -11.86 2.74
N LEU A 152 -22.23 -11.82 3.66
CA LEU A 152 -22.30 -12.66 4.85
C LEU A 152 -23.54 -12.18 5.64
N LYS A 153 -24.67 -12.84 5.41
CA LYS A 153 -25.83 -12.67 6.30
C LYS A 153 -25.38 -13.14 7.66
N ASN A 154 -25.44 -12.21 8.62
CA ASN A 154 -25.14 -12.46 10.02
C ASN A 154 -25.75 -13.79 10.45
N ALA A 155 -24.92 -14.72 10.89
CA ALA A 155 -25.31 -15.92 11.61
C ALA A 155 -25.48 -15.58 13.09
#